data_9c8e3e855dfee963e1b0ab036b8410ab
#
_entry.id   9c8e3e855dfee963e1b0ab036b8410ab
#
_cell.length_a   1.000
_cell.length_b   1.000
_cell.length_c   1.000
_cell.angle_alpha   90.00
_cell.angle_beta   90.00
_cell.angle_gamma   90.00
#
_symmetry.space_group_name_H-M   'P 1'
#
loop_
_entity.id
_entity.type
_entity.pdbx_description
1 polymer ?
#
loop_
_entity_poly.entity_id
_entity_poly.type
_entity_poly.pdbx_seq_one_letter_code
_entity_poly.pdbx_strand_id
1 'polypeptide(L)' 'SNVDLANEMSRVIETQRAYQFAIRMIQTSDEIEGIVNSLR' A
#
# COMPACT_ATOMS: atom_id res chain seq x y z
N SER A 1 8.88 22.34 16.71
CA SER A 1 9.20 21.61 17.96
C SER A 1 9.41 20.13 17.67
N ASN A 2 9.94 19.41 18.64
CA ASN A 2 10.12 17.96 18.52
C ASN A 2 8.80 17.22 18.36
N VAL A 3 7.74 17.74 18.95
CA VAL A 3 6.40 17.16 18.82
C VAL A 3 5.90 17.31 17.39
N ASP A 4 6.11 18.48 16.79
CA ASP A 4 5.70 18.72 15.41
C ASP A 4 6.48 17.83 14.44
N LEU A 5 7.77 17.67 14.68
CA LEU A 5 8.61 16.79 13.88
C LEU A 5 8.15 15.33 13.99
N ALA A 6 7.87 14.87 15.22
CA ALA A 6 7.39 13.50 15.44
C ALA A 6 6.05 13.25 14.75
N ASN A 7 5.14 14.22 14.81
CA ASN A 7 3.84 14.14 14.12
C ASN A 7 4.03 14.05 12.60
N GLU A 8 4.93 14.85 12.06
CA GLU A 8 5.22 14.86 10.63
C GLU A 8 5.81 13.52 10.18
N MET A 9 6.73 12.98 10.97
CA MET A 9 7.32 11.66 10.68
C MET A 9 6.27 10.56 10.72
N SER A 10 5.36 10.60 11.69
CA SER A 10 4.26 9.63 11.78
C SER A 10 3.36 9.71 10.56
N ARG A 11 3.05 10.89 10.08
CA ARG A 11 2.26 11.07 8.85
C ARG A 11 2.94 10.50 7.64
N VAL A 12 4.24 10.72 7.51
CA VAL A 12 5.03 10.17 6.40
C VAL A 12 4.99 8.64 6.42
N ILE A 13 5.19 8.04 7.59
CA ILE A 13 5.15 6.59 7.75
C ILE A 13 3.75 6.05 7.40
N GLU A 14 2.69 6.68 7.91
CA GLU A 14 1.32 6.28 7.59
C GLU A 14 1.04 6.36 6.09
N THR A 15 1.46 7.44 5.45
CA THR A 15 1.28 7.64 4.02
C THR A 15 2.02 6.58 3.22
N GLN A 16 3.26 6.27 3.60
CA GLN A 16 4.04 5.24 2.93
C GLN A 16 3.40 3.86 3.08
N ARG A 17 2.89 3.54 4.26
CA ARG A 17 2.22 2.26 4.51
C ARG A 17 0.93 2.15 3.70
N ALA A 18 0.14 3.21 3.63
CA ALA A 18 -1.07 3.25 2.82
C ALA A 18 -0.75 3.07 1.34
N TYR A 19 0.28 3.70 0.87
CA TYR A 19 0.74 3.59 -0.51
C TYR A 19 1.17 2.16 -0.84
N GLN A 20 1.98 1.55 0.02
CA GLN A 20 2.42 0.17 -0.15
C GLN A 20 1.26 -0.81 -0.11
N PHE A 21 0.29 -0.57 0.77
CA PHE A 21 -0.91 -1.40 0.84
C PHE A 21 -1.71 -1.33 -0.47
N ALA A 22 -1.87 -0.13 -1.02
CA ALA A 22 -2.57 0.06 -2.28
C ALA A 22 -1.88 -0.67 -3.44
N ILE A 23 -0.56 -0.59 -3.50
CA ILE A 23 0.23 -1.31 -4.51
C ILE A 23 0.02 -2.83 -4.38
N ARG A 24 0.06 -3.36 -3.16
CA ARG A 24 -0.16 -4.78 -2.91
C ARG A 24 -1.56 -5.23 -3.33
N MET A 25 -2.56 -4.39 -3.11
CA MET A 25 -3.93 -4.67 -3.55
C MET A 25 -4.02 -4.77 -5.06
N ILE A 26 -3.37 -3.87 -5.78
CA ILE A 26 -3.32 -3.90 -7.24
C ILE A 26 -2.63 -5.17 -7.72
N GLN A 27 -1.48 -5.51 -7.14
CA GLN A 27 -0.73 -6.72 -7.49
C GLN A 27 -1.54 -7.98 -7.21
N THR A 28 -2.23 -8.04 -6.08
CA THR A 28 -3.09 -9.17 -5.72
C THR A 28 -4.25 -9.30 -6.70
N SER A 29 -4.87 -8.19 -7.08
CA SER A 29 -5.93 -8.20 -8.08
C SER A 29 -5.45 -8.74 -9.43
N ASP A 30 -4.26 -8.33 -9.84
CA ASP A 30 -3.65 -8.81 -11.08
C ASP A 30 -3.37 -10.31 -11.02
N GLU A 31 -2.89 -10.81 -9.87
CA GLU A 31 -2.64 -12.23 -9.67
C GLU A 31 -3.94 -13.05 -9.75
N ILE A 32 -4.99 -12.57 -9.12
CA ILE A 32 -6.31 -13.22 -9.15
C ILE A 32 -6.83 -13.25 -10.60
N GLU A 33 -6.73 -12.14 -11.29
CA GLU A 33 -7.15 -12.05 -12.69
C GLU A 33 -6.36 -13.02 -13.56
N GLY A 34 -5.05 -13.14 -13.34
CA GLY A 34 -4.21 -14.11 -14.04
C GLY A 34 -4.63 -15.55 -13.79
N ILE A 35 -4.98 -15.89 -12.55
CA ILE A 35 -5.46 -17.22 -12.18
C ILE A 35 -6.80 -17.51 -12.88
N VAL A 36 -7.72 -16.56 -12.84
CA VAL A 36 -9.03 -16.71 -13.49
C VAL A 36 -8.84 -16.93 -14.99
N ASN A 37 -7.96 -16.18 -15.62
CA ASN A 37 -7.67 -16.34 -17.06
C ASN A 37 -7.05 -17.69 -17.40
N SER A 38 -6.22 -18.24 -16.51
CA SER A 38 -5.61 -19.54 -16.72
C SER A 38 -6.60 -20.70 -16.56
N LEU A 39 -7.68 -20.50 -15.81
CA LEU A 39 -8.73 -21.51 -15.63
C LEU A 39 -9.75 -21.55 -16.76
N ARG A 40 -9.71 -20.55 -17.60
CA ARG A 40 -10.57 -20.47 -18.79
C ARG A 40 -9.84 -21.07 -19.98
#